data_517e82559afbd0e4cb78502016a1e0c3
#
_entry.id   517e82559afbd0e4cb78502016a1e0c3
#
_cell.length_a   1.000
_cell.length_b   1.000
_cell.length_c   1.000
_cell.angle_alpha   90.00
_cell.angle_beta   90.00
_cell.angle_gamma   90.00
#
_symmetry.space_group_name_H-M   'P 1'
#
loop_
_entity.id
_entity.type
_entity.pdbx_description
1 polymer ?
#
loop_
_entity_poly.entity_id
_entity_poly.type
_entity_poly.pdbx_seq_one_letter_code
_entity_poly.pdbx_strand_id
1 'polypeptide(L)'
;MKRTSIILVLACTIALIASCKEERELVETMYSGFMTGQTDSQGYISVLKDDFGKLYKVSEETDKFRPDTLYRLVVSVALDEDNNARVIQAVPTISYIAPHDSIIPDTMRVKDPIKIESIYIGGGYLNINVGIKVKNEDSQHSLFYTCLDNTDRLQFTFYHNAYGDEYVYTKHAYVSIPLYGYGLAKNDTVFLSCKGYEEDYDYKLIYK
;
A
#
# COMPACT_ATOMS: atom_id res chain seq x y z
N MET A 1 -32.75 -37.21 -55.20
CA MET A 1 -31.70 -37.51 -54.19
C MET A 1 -30.54 -36.51 -54.14
N LYS A 2 -30.28 -35.63 -55.12
CA LYS A 2 -29.13 -34.67 -55.07
C LYS A 2 -29.39 -33.34 -54.31
N ARG A 3 -30.65 -32.93 -54.12
CA ARG A 3 -31.00 -31.65 -53.45
C ARG A 3 -30.96 -31.77 -51.89
N THR A 4 -31.27 -32.88 -51.31
CA THR A 4 -31.25 -33.11 -49.86
C THR A 4 -29.84 -33.21 -49.28
N SER A 5 -28.86 -33.73 -50.07
CA SER A 5 -27.45 -33.77 -49.63
C SER A 5 -26.78 -32.40 -49.55
N ILE A 6 -27.15 -31.44 -50.43
CA ILE A 6 -26.59 -30.10 -50.45
C ILE A 6 -27.09 -29.29 -49.26
N ILE A 7 -28.33 -29.44 -48.83
CA ILE A 7 -28.93 -28.75 -47.71
C ILE A 7 -28.28 -29.23 -46.36
N LEU A 8 -27.98 -30.52 -46.27
CA LEU A 8 -27.34 -31.13 -45.08
C LEU A 8 -25.89 -30.65 -44.91
N VAL A 9 -25.14 -30.54 -46.03
CA VAL A 9 -23.75 -30.02 -45.97
C VAL A 9 -23.71 -28.52 -45.61
N LEU A 10 -24.69 -27.73 -46.13
CA LEU A 10 -24.76 -26.28 -45.80
C LEU A 10 -25.15 -26.04 -44.33
N ALA A 11 -26.01 -26.89 -43.73
CA ALA A 11 -26.39 -26.81 -42.35
C ALA A 11 -25.22 -27.18 -41.40
N CYS A 12 -24.37 -28.16 -41.76
CA CYS A 12 -23.17 -28.49 -40.97
C CYS A 12 -22.09 -27.42 -41.03
N THR A 13 -21.92 -26.69 -42.15
CA THR A 13 -20.94 -25.60 -42.26
C THR A 13 -21.35 -24.37 -41.45
N ILE A 14 -22.64 -24.07 -41.32
CA ILE A 14 -23.12 -22.94 -40.49
C ILE A 14 -22.98 -23.25 -39.00
N ALA A 15 -23.11 -24.51 -38.56
CA ALA A 15 -22.92 -24.92 -37.17
C ALA A 15 -21.44 -24.83 -36.68
N LEU A 16 -20.46 -24.89 -37.58
CA LEU A 16 -19.04 -24.77 -37.26
C LEU A 16 -18.55 -23.32 -37.04
N ILE A 17 -19.26 -22.33 -37.55
CA ILE A 17 -18.90 -20.91 -37.38
C ILE A 17 -19.49 -20.32 -36.08
N ALA A 18 -20.47 -20.96 -35.46
CA ALA A 18 -21.10 -20.49 -34.21
C ALA A 18 -20.35 -20.90 -32.93
N SER A 19 -19.22 -21.60 -33.05
CA SER A 19 -18.49 -22.16 -31.89
C SER A 19 -17.21 -21.43 -31.51
N CYS A 20 -16.87 -20.32 -32.16
CA CYS A 20 -15.85 -19.41 -31.62
C CYS A 20 -16.52 -18.43 -30.65
N LYS A 21 -16.77 -18.85 -29.41
CA LYS A 21 -16.68 -17.90 -28.31
C LYS A 21 -15.22 -17.47 -28.26
N GLU A 22 -14.91 -16.26 -28.70
CA GLU A 22 -13.69 -15.58 -28.26
C GLU A 22 -13.75 -15.55 -26.72
N GLU A 23 -13.05 -16.48 -26.09
CA GLU A 23 -12.61 -16.25 -24.71
C GLU A 23 -11.72 -15.02 -24.79
N ARG A 24 -12.28 -13.85 -24.45
CA ARG A 24 -11.46 -12.68 -24.18
C ARG A 24 -10.52 -13.11 -23.07
N GLU A 25 -9.25 -13.29 -23.39
CA GLU A 25 -8.20 -13.34 -22.37
C GLU A 25 -8.34 -12.06 -21.56
N LEU A 26 -8.75 -12.19 -20.30
CA LEU A 26 -8.79 -11.07 -19.37
C LEU A 26 -7.36 -10.58 -19.19
N VAL A 27 -7.05 -9.43 -19.77
CA VAL A 27 -5.74 -8.79 -19.58
C VAL A 27 -5.73 -8.21 -18.18
N GLU A 28 -5.08 -8.92 -17.26
CA GLU A 28 -4.84 -8.42 -15.91
C GLU A 28 -3.54 -7.61 -15.87
N THR A 29 -3.59 -6.43 -15.27
CA THR A 29 -2.41 -5.61 -15.01
C THR A 29 -1.99 -5.78 -13.55
N MET A 30 -0.75 -6.21 -13.33
CA MET A 30 -0.19 -6.32 -11.99
C MET A 30 0.17 -4.94 -11.45
N TYR A 31 -0.28 -4.66 -10.24
CA TYR A 31 0.06 -3.46 -9.49
C TYR A 31 0.55 -3.81 -8.08
N SER A 32 1.59 -3.12 -7.61
CA SER A 32 2.04 -3.21 -6.22
C SER A 32 2.30 -1.81 -5.67
N GLY A 33 1.72 -1.49 -4.52
CA GLY A 33 1.88 -0.16 -3.91
C GLY A 33 0.91 0.11 -2.77
N PHE A 34 0.93 1.36 -2.32
CA PHE A 34 0.06 1.78 -1.23
C PHE A 34 -1.36 2.02 -1.74
N MET A 35 -2.34 1.45 -1.05
CA MET A 35 -3.78 1.68 -1.27
C MET A 35 -4.51 1.80 0.06
N THR A 36 -5.69 2.40 0.04
CA THR A 36 -6.63 2.37 1.16
C THR A 36 -7.65 1.27 0.90
N GLY A 37 -7.80 0.32 1.84
CA GLY A 37 -8.74 -0.79 1.76
C GLY A 37 -9.87 -0.65 2.77
N GLN A 38 -11.11 -0.83 2.33
CA GLN A 38 -12.28 -0.94 3.19
C GLN A 38 -12.66 -2.41 3.35
N THR A 39 -12.81 -2.86 4.60
CA THR A 39 -13.32 -4.20 4.89
C THR A 39 -14.84 -4.21 5.05
N ASP A 40 -15.45 -5.32 4.70
CA ASP A 40 -16.87 -5.60 4.95
C ASP A 40 -17.15 -6.06 6.39
N SER A 41 -18.39 -6.39 6.68
CA SER A 41 -18.83 -6.89 7.99
C SER A 41 -18.28 -8.28 8.37
N GLN A 42 -17.67 -9.00 7.41
CA GLN A 42 -17.03 -10.30 7.63
C GLN A 42 -15.51 -10.17 7.79
N GLY A 43 -14.95 -8.98 7.49
CA GLY A 43 -13.53 -8.66 7.57
C GLY A 43 -12.75 -8.87 6.28
N TYR A 44 -13.41 -9.12 5.15
CA TYR A 44 -12.74 -9.19 3.85
C TYR A 44 -12.61 -7.80 3.23
N ILE A 45 -11.53 -7.56 2.51
CA ILE A 45 -11.38 -6.31 1.76
C ILE A 45 -12.40 -6.32 0.62
N SER A 46 -13.31 -5.36 0.61
CA SER A 46 -14.37 -5.25 -0.40
C SER A 46 -14.07 -4.20 -1.47
N VAL A 47 -13.35 -3.14 -1.09
CA VAL A 47 -12.97 -2.05 -1.98
C VAL A 47 -11.53 -1.61 -1.70
N LEU A 48 -10.77 -1.36 -2.74
CA LEU A 48 -9.47 -0.68 -2.70
C LEU A 48 -9.56 0.68 -3.36
N LYS A 49 -8.83 1.66 -2.82
CA LYS A 49 -8.69 3.00 -3.38
C LYS A 49 -7.21 3.34 -3.51
N ASP A 50 -6.77 3.68 -4.71
CA ASP A 50 -5.40 4.12 -4.94
C ASP A 50 -5.16 5.57 -4.49
N ASP A 51 -3.91 6.02 -4.58
CA ASP A 51 -3.49 7.37 -4.17
C ASP A 51 -3.99 8.47 -5.12
N PHE A 52 -4.53 8.11 -6.28
CA PHE A 52 -5.16 9.02 -7.24
C PHE A 52 -6.67 9.12 -7.07
N GLY A 53 -7.25 8.33 -6.15
CA GLY A 53 -8.67 8.32 -5.84
C GLY A 53 -9.50 7.31 -6.64
N LYS A 54 -8.87 6.51 -7.52
CA LYS A 54 -9.56 5.48 -8.29
C LYS A 54 -9.96 4.32 -7.37
N LEU A 55 -11.19 3.85 -7.53
CA LEU A 55 -11.76 2.74 -6.75
C LEU A 55 -11.71 1.45 -7.57
N TYR A 56 -11.42 0.37 -6.87
CA TYR A 56 -11.39 -0.99 -7.40
C TYR A 56 -12.25 -1.87 -6.49
N LYS A 57 -13.16 -2.63 -7.10
CA LYS A 57 -13.95 -3.63 -6.40
C LYS A 57 -13.11 -4.90 -6.25
N VAL A 58 -13.03 -5.44 -5.03
CA VAL A 58 -12.33 -6.72 -4.82
C VAL A 58 -13.25 -7.86 -5.22
N SER A 59 -12.74 -8.74 -6.09
CA SER A 59 -13.52 -9.79 -6.76
C SER A 59 -13.52 -11.12 -6.01
N GLU A 60 -12.58 -11.33 -5.11
CA GLU A 60 -12.37 -12.58 -4.38
C GLU A 60 -12.20 -12.33 -2.88
N GLU A 61 -12.44 -13.34 -2.06
CA GLU A 61 -12.18 -13.26 -0.61
C GLU A 61 -10.68 -13.08 -0.37
N THR A 62 -10.36 -12.21 0.58
CA THR A 62 -8.98 -11.92 1.02
C THR A 62 -8.69 -12.59 2.36
N ASP A 63 -7.48 -12.38 2.88
CA ASP A 63 -7.25 -12.62 4.31
C ASP A 63 -8.17 -11.76 5.16
N LYS A 64 -8.49 -12.26 6.36
CA LYS A 64 -9.40 -11.55 7.28
C LYS A 64 -8.68 -10.48 8.07
N PHE A 65 -9.29 -9.31 8.07
CA PHE A 65 -8.94 -8.16 8.87
C PHE A 65 -10.06 -7.89 9.90
N ARG A 66 -9.96 -6.80 10.66
CA ARG A 66 -11.07 -6.35 11.49
C ARG A 66 -12.23 -5.90 10.59
N PRO A 67 -13.48 -6.33 10.85
CA PRO A 67 -14.66 -5.91 10.10
C PRO A 67 -14.88 -4.40 10.11
N ASP A 68 -15.59 -3.91 9.08
CA ASP A 68 -16.05 -2.52 8.93
C ASP A 68 -14.98 -1.46 9.21
N THR A 69 -13.75 -1.77 8.80
CA THR A 69 -12.56 -0.95 9.11
C THR A 69 -11.86 -0.45 7.84
N LEU A 70 -11.38 0.78 7.90
CA LEU A 70 -10.54 1.37 6.86
C LEU A 70 -9.08 1.12 7.20
N TYR A 71 -8.36 0.50 6.29
CA TYR A 71 -6.92 0.23 6.42
C TYR A 71 -6.11 1.01 5.39
N ARG A 72 -4.94 1.44 5.79
CA ARG A 72 -3.88 1.78 4.84
C ARG A 72 -2.99 0.57 4.66
N LEU A 73 -2.82 0.12 3.42
CA LEU A 73 -2.21 -1.15 3.05
C LEU A 73 -1.11 -0.94 2.01
N VAL A 74 -0.11 -1.81 2.01
CA VAL A 74 0.65 -2.13 0.80
C VAL A 74 0.05 -3.39 0.21
N VAL A 75 -0.34 -3.32 -1.05
CA VAL A 75 -1.01 -4.42 -1.74
C VAL A 75 -0.23 -4.85 -2.98
N SER A 76 -0.35 -6.13 -3.33
CA SER A 76 -0.08 -6.65 -4.66
C SER A 76 -1.40 -7.17 -5.22
N VAL A 77 -1.83 -6.64 -6.36
CA VAL A 77 -3.13 -6.92 -6.96
C VAL A 77 -3.01 -7.15 -8.46
N ALA A 78 -3.87 -8.00 -9.00
CA ALA A 78 -4.15 -8.07 -10.42
C ALA A 78 -5.42 -7.25 -10.70
N LEU A 79 -5.33 -6.30 -11.61
CA LEU A 79 -6.40 -5.36 -11.98
C LEU A 79 -6.92 -5.70 -13.37
N ASP A 80 -8.23 -5.79 -13.52
CA ASP A 80 -8.87 -5.96 -14.83
C ASP A 80 -9.32 -4.61 -15.44
N GLU A 81 -9.81 -4.65 -16.67
CA GLU A 81 -10.30 -3.47 -17.40
C GLU A 81 -11.57 -2.86 -16.79
N ASP A 82 -12.35 -3.65 -16.04
CA ASP A 82 -13.59 -3.25 -15.39
C ASP A 82 -13.40 -2.66 -13.98
N ASN A 83 -12.14 -2.41 -13.58
CA ASN A 83 -11.73 -1.94 -12.26
C ASN A 83 -12.05 -2.92 -11.12
N ASN A 84 -12.04 -4.22 -11.39
CA ASN A 84 -11.97 -5.21 -10.33
C ASN A 84 -10.52 -5.47 -9.96
N ALA A 85 -10.31 -5.85 -8.71
CA ALA A 85 -9.01 -6.20 -8.16
C ALA A 85 -9.07 -7.61 -7.56
N ARG A 86 -8.15 -8.46 -7.98
CA ARG A 86 -7.87 -9.71 -7.29
C ARG A 86 -6.64 -9.50 -6.40
N VAL A 87 -6.84 -9.55 -5.09
CA VAL A 87 -5.77 -9.30 -4.11
C VAL A 87 -4.89 -10.53 -3.99
N ILE A 88 -3.60 -10.37 -4.25
CA ILE A 88 -2.59 -11.42 -4.10
C ILE A 88 -1.96 -11.34 -2.72
N GLN A 89 -1.70 -10.11 -2.26
CA GLN A 89 -1.15 -9.84 -0.94
C GLN A 89 -1.64 -8.48 -0.44
N ALA A 90 -1.93 -8.38 0.86
CA ALA A 90 -2.25 -7.12 1.52
C ALA A 90 -1.56 -7.08 2.89
N VAL A 91 -0.75 -6.05 3.11
CA VAL A 91 0.01 -5.85 4.35
C VAL A 91 -0.39 -4.51 4.96
N PRO A 92 -0.91 -4.48 6.20
CA PRO A 92 -1.19 -3.22 6.89
C PRO A 92 0.07 -2.40 7.09
N THR A 93 -0.05 -1.09 6.88
CA THR A 93 1.03 -0.15 7.18
C THR A 93 1.00 0.28 8.64
N ILE A 94 2.13 0.75 9.16
CA ILE A 94 2.18 1.52 10.41
C ILE A 94 1.54 2.87 10.11
N SER A 95 0.31 3.08 10.59
CA SER A 95 -0.47 4.29 10.27
C SER A 95 -1.31 4.72 11.47
N TYR A 96 -1.02 5.90 12.00
CA TYR A 96 -1.74 6.57 13.08
C TYR A 96 -1.45 8.07 13.04
N ILE A 97 -2.27 8.88 13.71
CA ILE A 97 -1.99 10.31 13.88
C ILE A 97 -0.76 10.46 14.78
N ALA A 98 0.28 11.11 14.28
CA ALA A 98 1.53 11.26 15.01
C ALA A 98 1.32 12.00 16.33
N PRO A 99 1.75 11.44 17.47
CA PRO A 99 1.77 12.19 18.71
C PRO A 99 2.78 13.34 18.63
N HIS A 100 2.51 14.42 19.34
CA HIS A 100 3.48 15.52 19.44
C HIS A 100 4.76 15.04 20.14
N ASP A 101 5.90 15.43 19.61
CA ASP A 101 7.21 14.94 20.08
C ASP A 101 7.45 15.21 21.58
N SER A 102 6.95 16.32 22.12
CA SER A 102 7.13 16.68 23.52
C SER A 102 6.55 15.70 24.54
N ILE A 103 5.58 14.87 24.15
CA ILE A 103 4.95 13.90 25.07
C ILE A 103 5.67 12.55 25.11
N ILE A 104 6.67 12.34 24.24
CA ILE A 104 7.40 11.09 24.16
C ILE A 104 8.54 11.08 25.20
N PRO A 105 8.61 10.08 26.08
CA PRO A 105 9.69 9.94 27.04
C PRO A 105 11.05 9.78 26.36
N ASP A 106 12.10 10.35 26.95
CA ASP A 106 13.46 10.26 26.41
C ASP A 106 13.95 8.80 26.24
N THR A 107 13.51 7.90 27.11
CA THR A 107 13.82 6.46 27.03
C THR A 107 13.30 5.78 25.75
N MET A 108 12.31 6.36 25.10
CA MET A 108 11.76 5.89 23.83
C MET A 108 12.42 6.53 22.59
N ARG A 109 13.18 7.61 22.77
CA ARG A 109 13.79 8.39 21.67
C ARG A 109 15.06 7.74 21.11
N VAL A 110 15.08 6.41 21.02
CA VAL A 110 16.19 5.67 20.42
C VAL A 110 16.19 5.88 18.91
N LYS A 111 17.36 6.16 18.35
CA LYS A 111 17.56 6.45 16.94
C LYS A 111 18.57 5.47 16.34
N ASP A 112 18.26 4.17 16.37
CA ASP A 112 19.01 3.20 15.59
C ASP A 112 18.75 3.45 14.10
N PRO A 113 19.74 3.17 13.22
CA PRO A 113 19.62 3.54 11.82
C PRO A 113 18.56 2.71 11.07
N ILE A 114 17.94 3.36 10.09
CA ILE A 114 17.05 2.74 9.10
C ILE A 114 17.48 3.16 7.69
N LYS A 115 16.96 2.47 6.68
CA LYS A 115 17.10 2.88 5.28
C LYS A 115 15.75 3.33 4.74
N ILE A 116 15.65 4.53 4.21
CA ILE A 116 14.49 4.95 3.43
C ILE A 116 14.67 4.45 1.99
N GLU A 117 13.81 3.53 1.57
CA GLU A 117 13.86 2.97 0.21
C GLU A 117 13.01 3.75 -0.77
N SER A 118 11.88 4.26 -0.30
CA SER A 118 11.04 5.20 -1.05
C SER A 118 10.24 6.08 -0.10
N ILE A 119 9.96 7.30 -0.53
CA ILE A 119 9.14 8.27 0.20
C ILE A 119 8.39 9.18 -0.77
N TYR A 120 7.08 9.34 -0.56
CA TYR A 120 6.25 10.25 -1.35
C TYR A 120 4.94 10.62 -0.64
N ILE A 121 4.32 11.71 -1.06
CA ILE A 121 2.97 12.11 -0.61
C ILE A 121 1.94 11.64 -1.65
N GLY A 122 0.96 10.85 -1.21
CA GLY A 122 -0.12 10.35 -2.04
C GLY A 122 -1.30 9.87 -1.20
N GLY A 123 -2.54 9.99 -1.74
CA GLY A 123 -3.76 9.53 -1.07
C GLY A 123 -4.08 10.24 0.24
N GLY A 124 -3.46 11.39 0.54
CA GLY A 124 -3.58 12.09 1.83
C GLY A 124 -2.61 11.57 2.90
N TYR A 125 -1.58 10.82 2.50
CA TYR A 125 -0.56 10.25 3.39
C TYR A 125 0.85 10.60 2.93
N LEU A 126 1.79 10.66 3.88
CA LEU A 126 3.21 10.52 3.62
C LEU A 126 3.54 9.02 3.68
N ASN A 127 3.79 8.43 2.52
CA ASN A 127 4.03 7.00 2.33
C ASN A 127 5.53 6.71 2.28
N ILE A 128 5.97 5.71 3.04
CA ILE A 128 7.39 5.43 3.23
C ILE A 128 7.61 3.91 3.25
N ASN A 129 8.54 3.43 2.43
CA ASN A 129 9.08 2.09 2.53
C ASN A 129 10.42 2.16 3.28
N VAL A 130 10.50 1.41 4.36
CA VAL A 130 11.64 1.42 5.29
C VAL A 130 12.33 0.07 5.28
N GLY A 131 13.64 0.04 5.04
CA GLY A 131 14.49 -1.12 5.23
C GLY A 131 15.15 -1.09 6.61
N ILE A 132 14.95 -2.13 7.39
CA ILE A 132 15.50 -2.31 8.73
C ILE A 132 16.39 -3.55 8.70
N LYS A 133 17.63 -3.42 9.16
CA LYS A 133 18.54 -4.57 9.26
C LYS A 133 18.28 -5.33 10.55
N VAL A 134 18.07 -6.63 10.41
CA VAL A 134 17.73 -7.55 11.51
C VAL A 134 18.63 -8.80 11.46
N LYS A 135 18.74 -9.51 12.57
CA LYS A 135 19.49 -10.77 12.66
C LYS A 135 18.72 -11.94 12.06
N ASN A 136 17.41 -12.02 12.33
CA ASN A 136 16.53 -13.10 11.88
C ASN A 136 15.08 -12.59 11.77
N GLU A 137 14.18 -13.46 11.27
CA GLU A 137 12.76 -13.10 11.06
C GLU A 137 12.02 -12.79 12.36
N ASP A 138 12.43 -13.38 13.47
CA ASP A 138 11.81 -13.22 14.80
C ASP A 138 12.32 -11.99 15.56
N SER A 139 13.30 -11.26 15.00
CA SER A 139 13.84 -10.04 15.62
C SER A 139 12.74 -9.03 15.87
N GLN A 140 12.63 -8.57 17.10
CA GLN A 140 11.64 -7.61 17.56
C GLN A 140 12.26 -6.22 17.59
N HIS A 141 11.85 -5.36 16.67
CA HIS A 141 12.25 -3.95 16.65
C HIS A 141 11.03 -3.07 16.91
N SER A 142 11.23 -1.92 17.51
CA SER A 142 10.20 -0.89 17.57
C SER A 142 10.51 0.22 16.57
N LEU A 143 9.50 0.58 15.79
CA LEU A 143 9.53 1.70 14.84
C LEU A 143 8.31 2.56 15.07
N PHE A 144 8.49 3.85 15.35
CA PHE A 144 7.39 4.80 15.47
C PHE A 144 7.82 6.18 14.99
N TYR A 145 6.86 7.08 14.87
CA TYR A 145 7.10 8.46 14.46
C TYR A 145 6.31 9.43 15.32
N THR A 146 6.83 10.65 15.41
CA THR A 146 6.24 11.77 16.13
C THR A 146 6.11 12.97 15.22
N CYS A 147 5.39 14.01 15.62
CA CYS A 147 5.38 15.27 14.93
C CYS A 147 5.82 16.42 15.84
N LEU A 148 6.45 17.42 15.22
CA LEU A 148 6.56 18.78 15.69
C LEU A 148 5.65 19.60 14.76
N ASP A 149 4.53 20.07 15.31
CA ASP A 149 3.59 20.96 14.61
C ASP A 149 3.78 22.36 15.16
N ASN A 150 4.64 23.11 14.50
CA ASN A 150 4.83 24.54 14.75
C ASN A 150 4.09 25.31 13.67
N THR A 151 3.67 26.54 13.96
CA THR A 151 2.88 27.41 13.07
C THR A 151 3.42 27.54 11.63
N ASP A 152 4.71 27.27 11.44
CA ASP A 152 5.39 27.45 10.14
C ASP A 152 5.98 26.17 9.56
N ARG A 153 5.90 25.03 10.29
CA ARG A 153 6.59 23.81 9.87
C ARG A 153 6.00 22.54 10.46
N LEU A 154 5.47 21.67 9.59
CA LEU A 154 5.13 20.30 9.96
C LEU A 154 6.35 19.39 9.75
N GLN A 155 6.87 18.86 10.83
CA GLN A 155 8.02 17.95 10.80
C GLN A 155 7.71 16.65 11.52
N PHE A 156 7.98 15.52 10.85
CA PHE A 156 7.97 14.20 11.44
C PHE A 156 9.39 13.73 11.77
N THR A 157 9.51 12.99 12.86
CA THR A 157 10.76 12.34 13.27
C THR A 157 10.51 10.86 13.47
N PHE A 158 11.33 10.01 12.85
CA PHE A 158 11.33 8.58 13.13
C PHE A 158 12.23 8.25 14.31
N TYR A 159 11.74 7.32 15.11
CA TYR A 159 12.48 6.64 16.16
C TYR A 159 12.47 5.13 15.89
N HIS A 160 13.62 4.53 15.97
CA HIS A 160 13.83 3.10 15.77
C HIS A 160 14.69 2.56 16.91
N ASN A 161 14.26 1.46 17.53
CA ASN A 161 15.04 0.75 18.51
C ASN A 161 15.22 -0.70 18.05
N ALA A 162 16.44 -1.06 17.73
CA ALA A 162 16.84 -2.40 17.33
C ALA A 162 17.11 -3.31 18.54
N TYR A 163 17.06 -2.78 19.76
CA TYR A 163 17.37 -3.51 21.02
C TYR A 163 18.72 -4.23 20.99
N GLY A 164 19.69 -3.69 20.25
CA GLY A 164 21.02 -4.26 20.11
C GLY A 164 21.10 -5.46 19.15
N ASP A 165 20.12 -5.62 18.27
CA ASP A 165 20.11 -6.70 17.26
C ASP A 165 21.25 -6.55 16.24
N GLU A 166 21.66 -7.68 15.65
CA GLU A 166 22.72 -7.73 14.64
C GLU A 166 22.20 -7.41 13.23
N TYR A 167 23.03 -6.80 12.40
CA TYR A 167 22.67 -6.36 11.04
C TYR A 167 23.02 -7.42 9.99
N VAL A 168 22.20 -8.47 9.85
CA VAL A 168 22.46 -9.59 8.94
C VAL A 168 21.75 -9.44 7.60
N TYR A 169 20.41 -9.21 7.60
CA TYR A 169 19.63 -8.99 6.39
C TYR A 169 18.60 -7.86 6.56
N THR A 170 17.98 -7.43 5.47
CA THR A 170 17.01 -6.33 5.48
C THR A 170 15.58 -6.86 5.53
N LYS A 171 14.82 -6.43 6.53
CA LYS A 171 13.38 -6.59 6.65
C LYS A 171 12.69 -5.28 6.26
N HIS A 172 11.56 -5.37 5.54
CA HIS A 172 10.81 -4.18 5.11
C HIS A 172 9.69 -3.86 6.08
N ALA A 173 9.51 -2.57 6.35
CA ALA A 173 8.38 -2.01 7.07
C ALA A 173 7.74 -0.90 6.22
N TYR A 174 6.42 -0.85 6.23
CA TYR A 174 5.64 0.14 5.47
C TYR A 174 4.97 1.11 6.41
N VAL A 175 5.17 2.39 6.18
CA VAL A 175 4.65 3.46 7.02
C VAL A 175 3.82 4.41 6.16
N SER A 176 2.65 4.80 6.64
CA SER A 176 1.81 5.80 6.00
C SER A 176 1.31 6.79 7.05
N ILE A 177 1.94 7.96 7.11
CA ILE A 177 1.57 9.01 8.06
C ILE A 177 0.37 9.78 7.53
N PRO A 178 -0.80 9.75 8.20
CA PRO A 178 -1.95 10.53 7.77
C PRO A 178 -1.66 12.02 7.82
N LEU A 179 -1.95 12.75 6.73
CA LEU A 179 -1.73 14.19 6.65
C LEU A 179 -3.00 15.03 6.81
N TYR A 180 -4.18 14.39 6.81
CA TYR A 180 -5.47 15.08 6.85
C TYR A 180 -5.79 15.81 8.17
N GLY A 181 -5.03 15.54 9.24
CA GLY A 181 -5.23 16.20 10.55
C GLY A 181 -4.46 17.49 10.75
N TYR A 182 -3.60 17.90 9.81
CA TYR A 182 -2.65 19.00 10.00
C TYR A 182 -3.00 20.31 9.25
N GLY A 183 -4.17 20.36 8.60
CA GLY A 183 -4.64 21.59 7.94
C GLY A 183 -3.76 22.08 6.77
N LEU A 184 -3.01 21.17 6.13
CA LEU A 184 -2.10 21.50 5.04
C LEU A 184 -2.83 22.08 3.83
N ALA A 185 -2.30 23.16 3.30
CA ALA A 185 -2.69 23.74 2.03
C ALA A 185 -1.77 23.24 0.91
N LYS A 186 -2.23 23.36 -0.34
CA LYS A 186 -1.41 23.06 -1.51
C LYS A 186 -0.12 23.87 -1.49
N ASN A 187 1.01 23.22 -1.76
CA ASN A 187 2.38 23.70 -1.72
C ASN A 187 2.98 23.86 -0.31
N ASP A 188 2.27 23.50 0.74
CA ASP A 188 2.88 23.40 2.06
C ASP A 188 3.99 22.36 2.07
N THR A 189 4.94 22.54 2.96
CA THR A 189 6.09 21.65 3.07
C THR A 189 5.96 20.74 4.28
N VAL A 190 6.15 19.46 4.04
CA VAL A 190 6.26 18.41 5.05
C VAL A 190 7.73 17.99 5.15
N PHE A 191 8.25 17.94 6.37
CA PHE A 191 9.60 17.51 6.65
C PHE A 191 9.59 16.13 7.33
N LEU A 192 10.60 15.32 7.04
CA LEU A 192 10.85 14.07 7.75
C LEU A 192 12.32 13.95 8.05
N SER A 193 12.67 13.64 9.29
CA SER A 193 14.04 13.33 9.70
C SER A 193 14.14 11.93 10.32
N CYS A 194 15.22 11.20 10.04
CA CYS A 194 15.53 9.93 10.65
C CYS A 194 17.03 9.62 10.56
N LYS A 195 17.50 8.73 11.45
CA LYS A 195 18.87 8.22 11.44
C LYS A 195 19.03 7.22 10.30
N GLY A 196 20.02 7.41 9.44
CA GLY A 196 20.42 6.46 8.41
C GLY A 196 21.65 5.63 8.78
N TYR A 197 21.96 4.59 7.98
CA TYR A 197 23.15 3.75 8.20
C TYR A 197 24.46 4.45 7.84
N GLU A 198 24.45 5.32 6.83
CA GLU A 198 25.61 6.05 6.34
C GLU A 198 25.53 7.52 6.74
N GLU A 199 24.38 8.13 6.53
CA GLU A 199 24.08 9.52 6.83
C GLU A 199 22.65 9.68 7.34
N ASP A 200 22.35 10.77 8.03
CA ASP A 200 21.01 11.08 8.48
C ASP A 200 20.15 11.56 7.31
N TYR A 201 18.87 11.20 7.31
CA TYR A 201 17.93 11.64 6.29
C TYR A 201 17.15 12.85 6.78
N ASP A 202 17.13 13.91 5.93
CA ASP A 202 16.31 15.10 6.10
C ASP A 202 15.53 15.38 4.80
N TYR A 203 14.34 14.83 4.71
CA TYR A 203 13.47 15.00 3.55
C TYR A 203 12.63 16.27 3.65
N LYS A 204 12.46 16.91 2.49
CA LYS A 204 11.53 18.02 2.28
C LYS A 204 10.59 17.66 1.14
N LEU A 205 9.30 17.49 1.44
CA LEU A 205 8.28 17.10 0.47
C LEU A 205 7.23 18.22 0.34
N ILE A 206 6.72 18.39 -0.86
CA ILE A 206 5.67 19.38 -1.15
C ILE A 206 4.31 18.68 -1.19
N TYR A 207 3.38 19.17 -0.37
CA TYR A 207 1.98 18.74 -0.37
C TYR A 207 1.28 19.31 -1.62
N LYS A 208 0.68 18.41 -2.44
CA LYS A 208 0.11 18.76 -3.77
C LYS A 208 -1.40 18.88 -3.74
#